data_0de31d40d85bdbcb93dad055fa054d1a
#
_entry.id   0de31d40d85bdbcb93dad055fa054d1a
#
_cell.length_a   1.000
_cell.length_b   1.000
_cell.length_c   1.000
_cell.angle_alpha   90.00
_cell.angle_beta   90.00
_cell.angle_gamma   90.00
#
_symmetry.space_group_name_H-M   'P 1'
#
loop_
_entity.id
_entity.type
_entity.pdbx_description
1 polymer ?
#
loop_
_entity_poly.entity_id
_entity_poly.type
_entity_poly.pdbx_seq_one_letter_code
_entity_poly.pdbx_strand_id
1 'polypeptide(L)'
;MASHRRPKPPTPRYAGVVTATAAAAVALSTQSASADPLPDPAKKGVQARVDRLYEQATQATEKYNGAKEKADGLRAEVAALQDAAARKQGELNALRERIGTVAAGQYRSGGLDPSLQLFLSGDPDSYLERASALDRVGDRQTAVLQQFLGRQRALQQQRRLAADKLADLGSTQKELGSRKNEIQGKLREARRLLDTLSAKERERIAADEDRANRASTRVSLGNEASASQRAAAAFAAAQSRVGMPYVWAASGPNSFDCSGLTSWAFRQANVSLPRTSQAQANVGTRVNSLSDLRPGDLIIMRTDLSHVGFYAGNGQILHAPKPGAQVRYESIARSGMPFMWGVRIG
;
A
#
# COMPACT_ATOMS: atom_id res chain seq x y z
N MET A 1 -80.59 29.13 -11.17
CA MET A 1 -81.18 29.57 -12.47
C MET A 1 -80.39 29.08 -13.59
N ALA A 2 -81.06 28.34 -14.49
CA ALA A 2 -80.78 28.04 -15.91
C ALA A 2 -79.47 27.29 -16.23
N SER A 3 -79.45 26.00 -16.52
CA SER A 3 -80.05 25.26 -17.61
C SER A 3 -79.47 25.62 -19.02
N HIS A 4 -78.81 24.69 -19.67
CA HIS A 4 -79.11 24.13 -20.98
C HIS A 4 -77.83 23.42 -21.62
N ARG A 5 -77.92 22.21 -21.80
CA ARG A 5 -78.27 21.31 -22.92
C ARG A 5 -77.14 21.04 -23.90
N ARG A 6 -76.89 19.73 -24.01
CA ARG A 6 -76.18 19.01 -25.12
C ARG A 6 -76.98 19.16 -26.45
N PRO A 7 -76.33 18.90 -27.54
CA PRO A 7 -76.88 17.91 -28.47
C PRO A 7 -75.92 16.81 -28.94
N LYS A 8 -76.57 15.75 -29.40
CA LYS A 8 -76.10 14.45 -29.87
C LYS A 8 -75.69 14.50 -31.40
N PRO A 9 -75.00 13.42 -31.89
CA PRO A 9 -74.43 13.36 -33.24
C PRO A 9 -75.41 12.87 -34.31
N PRO A 10 -75.01 12.88 -35.59
CA PRO A 10 -75.64 12.05 -36.60
C PRO A 10 -74.65 11.05 -37.21
N THR A 11 -75.08 9.78 -37.33
CA THR A 11 -74.67 8.81 -38.35
C THR A 11 -75.38 9.09 -39.63
N PRO A 12 -74.89 8.75 -40.85
CA PRO A 12 -75.33 7.64 -41.61
C PRO A 12 -74.29 6.94 -42.55
N ARG A 13 -74.46 5.75 -42.79
CA ARG A 13 -75.00 4.90 -43.86
C ARG A 13 -74.07 4.56 -45.04
N TYR A 14 -73.74 3.27 -45.05
CA TYR A 14 -73.64 2.28 -46.14
C TYR A 14 -73.25 2.70 -47.58
N ALA A 15 -72.18 2.04 -48.08
CA ALA A 15 -72.30 1.28 -49.33
C ALA A 15 -71.10 0.24 -49.37
N GLY A 16 -71.45 -0.95 -49.61
CA GLY A 16 -70.53 -2.08 -49.69
C GLY A 16 -69.98 -2.21 -51.12
N VAL A 17 -68.82 -2.86 -51.18
CA VAL A 17 -68.40 -3.65 -52.36
C VAL A 17 -67.58 -4.83 -51.81
N VAL A 18 -68.03 -5.97 -52.16
CA VAL A 18 -67.42 -7.32 -51.94
C VAL A 18 -66.40 -7.53 -53.04
N THR A 19 -65.19 -7.95 -52.72
CA THR A 19 -64.41 -8.83 -53.61
C THR A 19 -63.36 -9.65 -52.79
N ALA A 20 -63.38 -10.83 -53.08
CA ALA A 20 -62.80 -12.08 -52.76
C ALA A 20 -61.31 -12.17 -52.41
N THR A 21 -61.02 -12.99 -51.34
CA THR A 21 -60.06 -14.08 -51.21
C THR A 21 -58.63 -13.94 -51.72
N ALA A 22 -57.69 -13.93 -50.78
CA ALA A 22 -56.47 -14.75 -50.80
C ALA A 22 -56.01 -15.03 -49.36
N ALA A 23 -56.15 -16.26 -48.93
CA ALA A 23 -55.60 -16.77 -47.63
C ALA A 23 -54.10 -16.90 -47.81
N ALA A 24 -53.31 -16.02 -47.16
CA ALA A 24 -51.91 -16.23 -46.86
C ALA A 24 -51.82 -16.41 -45.34
N ALA A 25 -51.62 -17.64 -44.89
CA ALA A 25 -51.30 -17.95 -43.52
C ALA A 25 -49.90 -17.44 -43.22
N VAL A 26 -49.78 -16.23 -42.65
CA VAL A 26 -48.56 -15.74 -41.98
C VAL A 26 -48.57 -16.37 -40.59
N ALA A 27 -47.73 -17.38 -40.40
CA ALA A 27 -47.37 -17.84 -39.09
C ALA A 27 -46.67 -16.72 -38.31
N LEU A 28 -47.40 -16.01 -37.48
CA LEU A 28 -46.85 -15.12 -36.47
C LEU A 28 -46.11 -16.00 -35.47
N SER A 29 -44.80 -16.20 -35.70
CA SER A 29 -43.89 -16.58 -34.63
C SER A 29 -43.94 -15.47 -33.58
N THR A 30 -44.68 -15.66 -32.53
CA THR A 30 -44.59 -14.87 -31.30
C THR A 30 -43.19 -15.11 -30.70
N GLN A 31 -42.20 -14.39 -31.22
CA GLN A 31 -40.99 -14.15 -30.44
C GLN A 31 -41.45 -13.33 -29.24
N SER A 32 -41.57 -14.04 -28.11
CA SER A 32 -41.63 -13.42 -26.83
C SER A 32 -40.32 -12.61 -26.66
N ALA A 33 -40.33 -11.35 -27.05
CA ALA A 33 -39.32 -10.43 -26.61
C ALA A 33 -39.47 -10.37 -25.09
N SER A 34 -38.67 -11.17 -24.39
CA SER A 34 -38.44 -10.97 -22.95
C SER A 34 -37.74 -9.65 -22.85
N ALA A 35 -38.51 -8.56 -22.75
CA ALA A 35 -38.02 -7.29 -22.27
C ALA A 35 -37.48 -7.57 -20.86
N ASP A 36 -36.17 -7.63 -20.73
CA ASP A 36 -35.51 -7.67 -19.42
C ASP A 36 -36.08 -6.47 -18.63
N PRO A 37 -36.71 -6.68 -17.47
CA PRO A 37 -37.27 -5.57 -16.71
C PRO A 37 -36.14 -4.59 -16.44
N LEU A 38 -36.37 -3.31 -16.78
CA LEU A 38 -35.46 -2.22 -16.47
C LEU A 38 -35.02 -2.34 -15.00
N PRO A 39 -33.72 -2.30 -14.71
CA PRO A 39 -33.23 -2.45 -13.33
C PRO A 39 -33.90 -1.40 -12.44
N ASP A 40 -34.52 -1.85 -11.34
CA ASP A 40 -35.15 -1.02 -10.32
C ASP A 40 -34.16 0.08 -9.85
N PRO A 41 -34.55 1.37 -9.88
CA PRO A 41 -33.69 2.47 -9.46
C PRO A 41 -33.12 2.32 -8.07
N ALA A 42 -33.88 1.73 -7.12
CA ALA A 42 -33.43 1.42 -5.77
C ALA A 42 -32.27 0.41 -5.75
N LYS A 43 -32.25 -0.54 -6.67
CA LYS A 43 -31.26 -1.61 -6.77
C LYS A 43 -29.96 -1.14 -7.42
N LYS A 44 -30.05 -0.26 -8.45
CA LYS A 44 -28.88 0.46 -8.95
C LYS A 44 -28.20 1.27 -7.83
N GLY A 45 -28.97 1.81 -6.90
CA GLY A 45 -28.49 2.49 -5.71
C GLY A 45 -27.66 1.58 -4.78
N VAL A 46 -28.11 0.32 -4.57
CA VAL A 46 -27.36 -0.64 -3.73
C VAL A 46 -26.03 -1.01 -4.36
N GLN A 47 -26.00 -1.34 -5.64
CA GLN A 47 -24.75 -1.67 -6.33
C GLN A 47 -23.76 -0.50 -6.33
N ALA A 48 -24.22 0.71 -6.65
CA ALA A 48 -23.39 1.91 -6.59
C ALA A 48 -22.86 2.19 -5.16
N ARG A 49 -23.61 1.81 -4.13
CA ARG A 49 -23.16 1.92 -2.74
C ARG A 49 -22.10 0.88 -2.39
N VAL A 50 -22.27 -0.35 -2.85
CA VAL A 50 -21.26 -1.42 -2.70
C VAL A 50 -19.95 -1.02 -3.40
N ASP A 51 -20.02 -0.53 -4.64
CA ASP A 51 -18.83 -0.07 -5.38
C ASP A 51 -18.10 1.07 -4.64
N ARG A 52 -18.84 2.04 -4.08
CA ARG A 52 -18.24 3.10 -3.24
C ARG A 52 -17.59 2.54 -1.97
N LEU A 53 -18.18 1.53 -1.32
CA LEU A 53 -17.58 0.89 -0.14
C LEU A 53 -16.29 0.15 -0.50
N TYR A 54 -16.25 -0.52 -1.65
CA TYR A 54 -15.03 -1.16 -2.15
C TYR A 54 -13.96 -0.14 -2.50
N GLU A 55 -14.33 0.99 -3.11
CA GLU A 55 -13.40 2.09 -3.35
C GLU A 55 -12.81 2.64 -2.05
N GLN A 56 -13.66 2.95 -1.07
CA GLN A 56 -13.21 3.41 0.25
C GLN A 56 -12.36 2.36 0.98
N ALA A 57 -12.67 1.06 0.82
CA ALA A 57 -11.84 -0.02 1.34
C ALA A 57 -10.46 -0.04 0.66
N THR A 58 -10.38 0.19 -0.66
CA THR A 58 -9.11 0.29 -1.39
C THR A 58 -8.28 1.48 -0.91
N GLN A 59 -8.89 2.66 -0.73
CA GLN A 59 -8.23 3.85 -0.17
C GLN A 59 -7.68 3.59 1.24
N ALA A 60 -8.48 2.96 2.10
CA ALA A 60 -8.07 2.58 3.45
C ALA A 60 -6.95 1.53 3.43
N THR A 61 -6.95 0.62 2.43
CA THR A 61 -5.90 -0.38 2.22
C THR A 61 -4.56 0.27 1.91
N GLU A 62 -4.53 1.29 1.04
CA GLU A 62 -3.29 2.00 0.73
C GLU A 62 -2.73 2.71 1.97
N LYS A 63 -3.59 3.33 2.79
CA LYS A 63 -3.18 3.93 4.07
C LYS A 63 -2.66 2.87 5.05
N TYR A 64 -3.29 1.70 5.11
CA TYR A 64 -2.81 0.57 5.91
C TYR A 64 -1.45 0.08 5.43
N ASN A 65 -1.25 -0.07 4.12
CA ASN A 65 0.01 -0.51 3.53
C ASN A 65 1.15 0.47 3.85
N GLY A 66 0.91 1.77 3.75
CA GLY A 66 1.89 2.79 4.11
C GLY A 66 2.24 2.78 5.60
N ALA A 67 1.25 2.65 6.47
CA ALA A 67 1.48 2.51 7.91
C ALA A 67 2.24 1.21 8.24
N LYS A 68 1.99 0.11 7.51
CA LYS A 68 2.70 -1.15 7.68
C LYS A 68 4.17 -1.02 7.26
N GLU A 69 4.44 -0.44 6.11
CA GLU A 69 5.82 -0.17 5.63
C GLU A 69 6.59 0.69 6.65
N LYS A 70 5.96 1.76 7.15
CA LYS A 70 6.52 2.60 8.22
C LYS A 70 6.80 1.81 9.50
N ALA A 71 5.87 0.96 9.95
CA ALA A 71 6.04 0.14 11.14
C ALA A 71 7.19 -0.86 10.98
N ASP A 72 7.33 -1.48 9.81
CA ASP A 72 8.41 -2.43 9.52
C ASP A 72 9.77 -1.71 9.49
N GLY A 73 9.86 -0.51 8.93
CA GLY A 73 11.04 0.35 8.99
C GLY A 73 11.41 0.75 10.42
N LEU A 74 10.43 1.21 11.20
CA LEU A 74 10.64 1.57 12.62
C LEU A 74 11.11 0.39 13.47
N ARG A 75 10.60 -0.83 13.23
CA ARG A 75 11.09 -2.04 13.92
C ARG A 75 12.57 -2.29 13.65
N ALA A 76 12.99 -2.18 12.39
CA ALA A 76 14.40 -2.34 12.02
C ALA A 76 15.29 -1.26 12.66
N GLU A 77 14.85 0.01 12.68
CA GLU A 77 15.55 1.11 13.34
C GLU A 77 15.67 0.88 14.85
N VAL A 78 14.58 0.50 15.53
CA VAL A 78 14.57 0.20 16.97
C VAL A 78 15.55 -0.91 17.29
N ALA A 79 15.54 -2.00 16.53
CA ALA A 79 16.47 -3.12 16.73
C ALA A 79 17.93 -2.66 16.59
N ALA A 80 18.25 -1.92 15.53
CA ALA A 80 19.60 -1.39 15.29
C ALA A 80 20.07 -0.44 16.44
N LEU A 81 19.16 0.41 16.95
CA LEU A 81 19.44 1.33 18.06
C LEU A 81 19.66 0.57 19.38
N GLN A 82 18.89 -0.48 19.63
CA GLN A 82 19.06 -1.33 20.82
C GLN A 82 20.40 -2.08 20.79
N ASP A 83 20.76 -2.67 19.65
CA ASP A 83 22.04 -3.32 19.45
C ASP A 83 23.23 -2.35 19.63
N ALA A 84 23.11 -1.13 19.09
CA ALA A 84 24.13 -0.11 19.29
C ALA A 84 24.25 0.33 20.76
N ALA A 85 23.11 0.45 21.47
CA ALA A 85 23.13 0.76 22.91
C ALA A 85 23.76 -0.37 23.73
N ALA A 86 23.51 -1.64 23.38
CA ALA A 86 24.13 -2.80 24.04
C ALA A 86 25.64 -2.82 23.87
N ARG A 87 26.17 -2.56 22.65
CA ARG A 87 27.61 -2.44 22.40
C ARG A 87 28.23 -1.30 23.21
N LYS A 88 27.63 -0.10 23.20
CA LYS A 88 28.11 1.05 24.00
C LYS A 88 28.10 0.78 25.50
N GLN A 89 27.09 0.03 25.98
CA GLN A 89 27.05 -0.39 27.39
C GLN A 89 28.21 -1.35 27.73
N GLY A 90 28.53 -2.30 26.84
CA GLY A 90 29.69 -3.20 26.99
C GLY A 90 31.00 -2.42 27.08
N GLU A 91 31.21 -1.45 26.17
CA GLU A 91 32.40 -0.57 26.21
C GLU A 91 32.49 0.26 27.49
N LEU A 92 31.37 0.76 27.97
CA LEU A 92 31.30 1.53 29.21
C LEU A 92 31.62 0.64 30.42
N ASN A 93 31.16 -0.61 30.46
CA ASN A 93 31.47 -1.57 31.52
C ASN A 93 32.97 -1.91 31.53
N ALA A 94 33.59 -2.13 30.35
CA ALA A 94 35.03 -2.35 30.27
C ALA A 94 35.85 -1.15 30.77
N LEU A 95 35.42 0.09 30.51
CA LEU A 95 36.06 1.29 31.08
C LEU A 95 35.88 1.35 32.60
N ARG A 96 34.70 1.02 33.13
CA ARG A 96 34.45 0.96 34.57
C ARG A 96 35.36 -0.04 35.28
N GLU A 97 35.55 -1.22 34.71
CA GLU A 97 36.43 -2.25 35.25
C GLU A 97 37.88 -1.76 35.29
N ARG A 98 38.34 -1.12 34.23
CA ARG A 98 39.71 -0.52 34.19
C ARG A 98 39.90 0.58 35.24
N ILE A 99 38.93 1.48 35.39
CA ILE A 99 38.94 2.53 36.41
C ILE A 99 38.92 1.89 37.81
N GLY A 100 38.08 0.86 38.03
CA GLY A 100 37.99 0.13 39.28
C GLY A 100 39.28 -0.55 39.68
N THR A 101 40.00 -1.16 38.73
CA THR A 101 41.31 -1.78 38.95
C THR A 101 42.35 -0.77 39.44
N VAL A 102 42.40 0.42 38.82
CA VAL A 102 43.30 1.52 39.20
C VAL A 102 42.95 2.01 40.62
N ALA A 103 41.67 2.31 40.87
CA ALA A 103 41.20 2.78 42.18
C ALA A 103 41.48 1.78 43.30
N ALA A 104 41.29 0.47 43.06
CA ALA A 104 41.61 -0.59 43.99
C ALA A 104 43.13 -0.71 44.25
N GLY A 105 43.95 -0.44 43.26
CA GLY A 105 45.41 -0.36 43.40
C GLY A 105 45.82 0.80 44.35
N GLN A 106 45.27 1.97 44.10
CA GLN A 106 45.52 3.18 44.93
C GLN A 106 45.05 2.98 46.39
N TYR A 107 43.88 2.34 46.60
CA TYR A 107 43.38 2.06 47.95
C TYR A 107 44.31 1.11 48.72
N ARG A 108 44.81 0.04 48.05
CA ARG A 108 45.74 -0.94 48.69
C ARG A 108 47.12 -0.37 49.01
N SER A 109 47.57 0.65 48.27
CA SER A 109 48.83 1.33 48.58
C SER A 109 48.79 2.31 49.76
N GLY A 110 47.71 2.26 50.57
CA GLY A 110 47.58 3.01 51.81
C GLY A 110 46.95 4.42 51.64
N GLY A 111 46.41 4.74 50.50
CA GLY A 111 45.65 6.01 50.26
C GLY A 111 46.46 7.28 50.38
N LEU A 112 47.81 7.20 50.56
CA LEU A 112 48.67 8.36 50.51
C LEU A 112 48.76 8.91 49.11
N ASP A 113 48.61 10.23 48.97
CA ASP A 113 48.76 10.88 47.69
C ASP A 113 50.15 10.58 47.13
N PRO A 114 50.27 10.11 45.87
CA PRO A 114 51.56 9.76 45.26
C PRO A 114 52.58 10.96 45.25
N SER A 115 52.11 12.21 45.23
CA SER A 115 52.92 13.40 45.36
C SER A 115 53.52 13.53 46.78
N LEU A 116 52.76 13.11 47.81
CA LEU A 116 53.26 13.09 49.19
C LEU A 116 54.28 11.98 49.37
N GLN A 117 54.09 10.79 48.79
CA GLN A 117 55.05 9.70 48.76
C GLN A 117 56.34 10.09 48.06
N LEU A 118 56.25 10.86 46.96
CA LEU A 118 57.40 11.39 46.22
C LEU A 118 58.20 12.37 47.06
N PHE A 119 57.50 13.28 47.74
CA PHE A 119 58.11 14.26 48.63
C PHE A 119 58.86 13.62 49.83
N LEU A 120 58.33 12.51 50.36
CA LEU A 120 58.92 11.79 51.48
C LEU A 120 60.00 10.77 51.08
N SER A 121 60.25 10.57 49.76
CA SER A 121 61.21 9.57 49.28
C SER A 121 62.68 9.86 49.51
N GLY A 122 63.09 11.09 49.82
CA GLY A 122 64.43 11.49 50.23
C GLY A 122 65.55 11.28 49.17
N ASP A 123 65.23 10.91 47.91
CA ASP A 123 66.13 10.67 46.80
C ASP A 123 66.01 11.79 45.74
N PRO A 124 66.92 12.81 45.76
CA PRO A 124 66.81 13.95 44.86
C PRO A 124 67.07 13.63 43.38
N ASP A 125 67.88 12.61 43.11
CA ASP A 125 68.34 12.32 41.73
C ASP A 125 67.19 11.67 40.89
N SER A 126 66.36 10.88 41.55
CA SER A 126 65.19 10.24 40.89
C SER A 126 63.90 11.06 40.99
N TYR A 127 63.89 12.21 41.71
CA TYR A 127 62.71 13.01 41.99
C TYR A 127 61.99 13.51 40.70
N LEU A 128 62.73 14.09 39.74
CA LEU A 128 62.18 14.64 38.49
C LEU A 128 61.60 13.55 37.58
N GLU A 129 62.27 12.38 37.49
CA GLU A 129 61.74 11.24 36.74
C GLU A 129 60.42 10.72 37.28
N ARG A 130 60.36 10.56 38.63
CA ARG A 130 59.14 10.11 39.33
C ARG A 130 58.03 11.13 39.24
N ALA A 131 58.32 12.43 39.36
CA ALA A 131 57.35 13.51 39.16
C ALA A 131 56.79 13.50 37.76
N SER A 132 57.60 13.38 36.70
CA SER A 132 57.17 13.27 35.31
C SER A 132 56.33 11.98 35.06
N ALA A 133 56.64 10.90 35.76
CA ALA A 133 55.83 9.66 35.68
C ALA A 133 54.46 9.83 36.29
N LEU A 134 54.37 10.52 37.47
CA LEU A 134 53.10 10.84 38.14
C LEU A 134 52.22 11.77 37.30
N ASP A 135 52.78 12.81 36.72
CA ASP A 135 52.05 13.69 35.81
C ASP A 135 51.45 12.93 34.61
N ARG A 136 52.22 12.04 33.98
CA ARG A 136 51.74 11.17 32.90
C ARG A 136 50.65 10.21 33.37
N VAL A 137 50.67 9.71 34.58
CA VAL A 137 49.61 8.88 35.18
C VAL A 137 48.35 9.71 35.41
N GLY A 138 48.49 10.95 35.95
CA GLY A 138 47.39 11.89 36.18
C GLY A 138 46.67 12.26 34.86
N ASP A 139 47.45 12.58 33.83
CA ASP A 139 46.91 12.88 32.48
C ASP A 139 46.16 11.72 31.91
N ARG A 140 46.67 10.49 32.01
CA ARG A 140 45.99 9.26 31.58
C ARG A 140 44.68 9.01 32.32
N GLN A 141 44.67 9.21 33.65
CA GLN A 141 43.47 9.05 34.46
C GLN A 141 42.40 10.06 34.06
N THR A 142 42.79 11.34 33.85
CA THR A 142 41.90 12.40 33.39
C THR A 142 41.33 12.07 32.02
N ALA A 143 42.15 11.62 31.05
CA ALA A 143 41.72 11.21 29.72
C ALA A 143 40.72 10.05 29.78
N VAL A 144 40.96 9.02 30.60
CA VAL A 144 40.05 7.88 30.78
C VAL A 144 38.71 8.31 31.39
N LEU A 145 38.74 9.24 32.37
CA LEU A 145 37.51 9.79 32.95
C LEU A 145 36.70 10.58 31.93
N GLN A 146 37.36 11.43 31.17
CA GLN A 146 36.69 12.18 30.10
C GLN A 146 36.09 11.25 29.04
N GLN A 147 36.81 10.22 28.65
CA GLN A 147 36.33 9.18 27.73
C GLN A 147 35.10 8.46 28.31
N PHE A 148 35.11 8.11 29.60
CA PHE A 148 33.97 7.50 30.29
C PHE A 148 32.74 8.39 30.27
N LEU A 149 32.87 9.67 30.65
CA LEU A 149 31.78 10.65 30.63
C LEU A 149 31.24 10.89 29.21
N GLY A 150 32.11 10.95 28.21
CA GLY A 150 31.73 11.07 26.81
C GLY A 150 30.90 9.84 26.34
N ARG A 151 31.37 8.62 26.67
CA ARG A 151 30.65 7.39 26.30
C ARG A 151 29.33 7.23 27.07
N GLN A 152 29.27 7.67 28.31
CA GLN A 152 28.03 7.67 29.10
C GLN A 152 26.97 8.59 28.46
N ARG A 153 27.36 9.82 28.05
CA ARG A 153 26.46 10.74 27.34
C ARG A 153 25.98 10.15 26.02
N ALA A 154 26.87 9.56 25.24
CA ALA A 154 26.55 8.93 23.96
C ALA A 154 25.58 7.74 24.14
N LEU A 155 25.73 6.93 25.20
CA LEU A 155 24.80 5.86 25.53
C LEU A 155 23.41 6.39 25.92
N GLN A 156 23.37 7.45 26.75
CA GLN A 156 22.10 8.09 27.14
C GLN A 156 21.36 8.65 25.91
N GLN A 157 22.06 9.31 25.00
CA GLN A 157 21.49 9.79 23.73
C GLN A 157 20.93 8.65 22.91
N GLN A 158 21.68 7.55 22.76
CA GLN A 158 21.24 6.38 22.00
C GLN A 158 19.96 5.77 22.59
N ARG A 159 19.88 5.67 23.92
CA ARG A 159 18.69 5.17 24.61
C ARG A 159 17.47 6.07 24.43
N ARG A 160 17.65 7.39 24.43
CA ARG A 160 16.56 8.35 24.13
C ARG A 160 16.05 8.16 22.72
N LEU A 161 16.93 8.12 21.73
CA LEU A 161 16.54 7.89 20.34
C LEU A 161 15.79 6.56 20.18
N ALA A 162 16.23 5.49 20.85
CA ALA A 162 15.53 4.21 20.81
C ALA A 162 14.12 4.29 21.44
N ALA A 163 13.97 5.03 22.54
CA ALA A 163 12.70 5.23 23.21
C ALA A 163 11.72 6.05 22.34
N ASP A 164 12.21 7.11 21.68
CA ASP A 164 11.40 7.93 20.78
C ASP A 164 10.89 7.09 19.58
N LYS A 165 11.78 6.31 18.95
CA LYS A 165 11.41 5.40 17.85
C LYS A 165 10.44 4.30 18.29
N LEU A 166 10.57 3.80 19.51
CA LEU A 166 9.63 2.83 20.07
C LEU A 166 8.23 3.45 20.29
N ALA A 167 8.17 4.70 20.76
CA ALA A 167 6.92 5.45 20.88
C ALA A 167 6.25 5.67 19.51
N ASP A 168 7.03 6.05 18.48
CA ASP A 168 6.56 6.17 17.11
C ASP A 168 6.02 4.84 16.57
N LEU A 169 6.71 3.73 16.84
CA LEU A 169 6.25 2.39 16.48
C LEU A 169 4.91 2.07 17.17
N GLY A 170 4.78 2.39 18.45
CA GLY A 170 3.54 2.17 19.21
C GLY A 170 2.36 2.96 18.62
N SER A 171 2.56 4.23 18.23
CA SER A 171 1.54 5.05 17.58
C SER A 171 1.16 4.50 16.21
N THR A 172 2.14 4.07 15.41
CA THR A 172 1.92 3.48 14.07
C THR A 172 1.17 2.14 14.16
N GLN A 173 1.44 1.33 15.20
CA GLN A 173 0.68 0.09 15.44
C GLN A 173 -0.79 0.35 15.78
N LYS A 174 -1.09 1.40 16.55
CA LYS A 174 -2.48 1.82 16.81
C LYS A 174 -3.17 2.25 15.51
N GLU A 175 -2.48 3.01 14.66
CA GLU A 175 -2.98 3.40 13.35
C GLU A 175 -3.29 2.16 12.49
N LEU A 176 -2.39 1.17 12.43
CA LEU A 176 -2.62 -0.09 11.73
C LEU A 176 -3.90 -0.78 12.19
N GLY A 177 -4.12 -0.88 13.51
CA GLY A 177 -5.34 -1.45 14.09
C GLY A 177 -6.59 -0.69 13.64
N SER A 178 -6.55 0.63 13.67
CA SER A 178 -7.67 1.49 13.22
C SER A 178 -7.98 1.29 11.73
N ARG A 179 -6.97 1.32 10.85
CA ARG A 179 -7.15 1.11 9.40
C ARG A 179 -7.67 -0.27 9.07
N LYS A 180 -7.16 -1.32 9.74
CA LYS A 180 -7.67 -2.68 9.60
C LYS A 180 -9.16 -2.75 9.93
N ASN A 181 -9.58 -2.15 11.06
CA ASN A 181 -10.98 -2.13 11.47
C ASN A 181 -11.86 -1.35 10.48
N GLU A 182 -11.37 -0.23 9.94
CA GLU A 182 -12.03 0.55 8.90
C GLU A 182 -12.28 -0.30 7.64
N ILE A 183 -11.25 -0.96 7.11
CA ILE A 183 -11.35 -1.83 5.92
C ILE A 183 -12.38 -2.93 6.17
N GLN A 184 -12.25 -3.64 7.30
CA GLN A 184 -13.17 -4.73 7.64
C GLN A 184 -14.61 -4.24 7.82
N GLY A 185 -14.79 -3.04 8.40
CA GLY A 185 -16.10 -2.40 8.54
C GLY A 185 -16.77 -2.16 7.19
N LYS A 186 -16.05 -1.55 6.25
CA LYS A 186 -16.54 -1.30 4.89
C LYS A 186 -16.86 -2.58 4.13
N LEU A 187 -16.01 -3.60 4.24
CA LEU A 187 -16.25 -4.90 3.61
C LEU A 187 -17.47 -5.62 4.20
N ARG A 188 -17.67 -5.57 5.52
CA ARG A 188 -18.87 -6.11 6.17
C ARG A 188 -20.15 -5.37 5.74
N GLU A 189 -20.09 -4.03 5.65
CA GLU A 189 -21.22 -3.23 5.16
C GLU A 189 -21.55 -3.57 3.70
N ALA A 190 -20.55 -3.68 2.84
CA ALA A 190 -20.74 -4.08 1.45
C ALA A 190 -21.41 -5.47 1.35
N ARG A 191 -20.97 -6.45 2.14
CA ARG A 191 -21.58 -7.78 2.20
C ARG A 191 -23.03 -7.72 2.64
N ARG A 192 -23.35 -6.98 3.73
CA ARG A 192 -24.74 -6.82 4.18
C ARG A 192 -25.63 -6.22 3.09
N LEU A 193 -25.14 -5.21 2.36
CA LEU A 193 -25.90 -4.64 1.25
C LEU A 193 -26.14 -5.67 0.12
N LEU A 194 -25.14 -6.47 -0.23
CA LEU A 194 -25.29 -7.56 -1.20
C LEU A 194 -26.29 -8.61 -0.72
N ASP A 195 -26.34 -8.90 0.59
CA ASP A 195 -27.29 -9.86 1.18
C ASP A 195 -28.74 -9.36 1.14
N THR A 196 -28.98 -8.05 1.01
CA THR A 196 -30.32 -7.50 0.79
C THR A 196 -30.85 -7.72 -0.63
N LEU A 197 -29.99 -8.06 -1.56
CA LEU A 197 -30.37 -8.35 -2.95
C LEU A 197 -30.96 -9.75 -3.07
N SER A 198 -31.90 -9.92 -4.01
CA SER A 198 -32.43 -11.23 -4.34
C SER A 198 -31.34 -12.17 -4.90
N ALA A 199 -31.56 -13.49 -4.82
CA ALA A 199 -30.65 -14.48 -5.36
C ALA A 199 -30.33 -14.22 -6.86
N LYS A 200 -31.37 -13.88 -7.64
CA LYS A 200 -31.24 -13.57 -9.08
C LYS A 200 -30.36 -12.35 -9.33
N GLU A 201 -30.42 -11.33 -8.47
CA GLU A 201 -29.59 -10.12 -8.60
C GLU A 201 -28.14 -10.37 -8.23
N ARG A 202 -27.90 -11.13 -7.15
CA ARG A 202 -26.54 -11.56 -6.79
C ARG A 202 -25.91 -12.38 -7.90
N GLU A 203 -26.68 -13.29 -8.51
CA GLU A 203 -26.23 -14.07 -9.66
C GLU A 203 -25.88 -13.19 -10.87
N ARG A 204 -26.67 -12.15 -11.16
CA ARG A 204 -26.35 -11.18 -12.22
C ARG A 204 -25.04 -10.43 -11.94
N ILE A 205 -24.83 -9.94 -10.73
CA ILE A 205 -23.59 -9.26 -10.35
C ILE A 205 -22.40 -10.20 -10.49
N ALA A 206 -22.52 -11.45 -10.02
CA ALA A 206 -21.48 -12.46 -10.18
C ALA A 206 -21.21 -12.77 -11.66
N ALA A 207 -22.27 -12.91 -12.48
CA ALA A 207 -22.14 -13.14 -13.92
C ALA A 207 -21.49 -11.96 -14.65
N ASP A 208 -21.70 -10.73 -14.22
CA ASP A 208 -21.07 -9.55 -14.78
C ASP A 208 -19.57 -9.51 -14.45
N GLU A 209 -19.18 -9.82 -13.20
CA GLU A 209 -17.78 -9.96 -12.82
C GLU A 209 -17.10 -11.13 -13.58
N ASP A 210 -17.77 -12.27 -13.71
CA ASP A 210 -17.27 -13.40 -14.49
C ASP A 210 -17.13 -13.06 -15.98
N ARG A 211 -18.04 -12.25 -16.51
CA ARG A 211 -17.95 -11.75 -17.90
C ARG A 211 -16.75 -10.83 -18.06
N ALA A 212 -16.53 -9.92 -17.10
CA ALA A 212 -15.35 -9.04 -17.09
C ALA A 212 -14.05 -9.86 -16.98
N ASN A 213 -14.01 -10.87 -16.13
CA ASN A 213 -12.86 -11.77 -15.98
C ASN A 213 -12.59 -12.56 -17.27
N ARG A 214 -13.63 -13.13 -17.91
CA ARG A 214 -13.50 -13.84 -19.20
C ARG A 214 -13.14 -12.91 -20.37
N ALA A 215 -13.63 -11.69 -20.39
CA ALA A 215 -13.25 -10.71 -21.40
C ALA A 215 -11.75 -10.39 -21.34
N SER A 216 -11.17 -10.42 -20.17
CA SER A 216 -9.73 -10.24 -19.93
C SER A 216 -8.85 -11.24 -20.72
N THR A 217 -9.29 -12.47 -20.92
CA THR A 217 -8.51 -13.50 -21.65
C THR A 217 -8.53 -13.32 -23.16
N ARG A 218 -9.40 -12.44 -23.68
CA ARG A 218 -9.59 -12.18 -25.12
C ARG A 218 -9.12 -10.78 -25.54
N VAL A 219 -8.41 -10.06 -24.67
CA VAL A 219 -7.93 -8.71 -24.95
C VAL A 219 -6.82 -8.78 -26.00
N SER A 220 -7.00 -8.05 -27.09
CA SER A 220 -5.93 -7.81 -28.06
C SER A 220 -5.00 -6.74 -27.50
N LEU A 221 -3.82 -7.16 -27.06
CA LEU A 221 -2.73 -6.27 -26.70
C LEU A 221 -2.03 -5.87 -28.01
N GLY A 222 -1.81 -4.59 -28.27
CA GLY A 222 -1.10 -4.11 -29.44
C GLY A 222 0.32 -4.69 -29.53
N ASN A 223 0.98 -4.48 -30.68
CA ASN A 223 2.38 -4.86 -30.89
C ASN A 223 3.37 -3.74 -30.45
N GLU A 224 2.98 -2.92 -29.51
CA GLU A 224 3.80 -1.82 -29.01
C GLU A 224 5.02 -2.36 -28.25
N ALA A 225 6.18 -1.74 -28.48
CA ALA A 225 7.40 -2.10 -27.73
C ALA A 225 7.27 -1.71 -26.26
N SER A 226 7.71 -2.57 -25.36
CA SER A 226 7.75 -2.29 -23.93
C SER A 226 8.66 -1.09 -23.61
N ALA A 227 8.39 -0.44 -22.48
CA ALA A 227 9.12 0.76 -22.03
C ALA A 227 10.61 0.47 -21.77
N SER A 228 10.92 -0.69 -21.18
CA SER A 228 12.29 -1.20 -20.92
C SER A 228 12.28 -2.71 -20.78
N GLN A 229 13.46 -3.35 -20.75
CA GLN A 229 13.58 -4.80 -20.49
C GLN A 229 13.02 -5.16 -19.10
N ARG A 230 13.29 -4.33 -18.08
CA ARG A 230 12.77 -4.54 -16.72
C ARG A 230 11.26 -4.38 -16.66
N ALA A 231 10.73 -3.36 -17.33
CA ALA A 231 9.29 -3.16 -17.45
C ALA A 231 8.62 -4.33 -18.19
N ALA A 232 9.24 -4.84 -19.25
CA ALA A 232 8.75 -6.01 -19.98
C ALA A 232 8.73 -7.27 -19.08
N ALA A 233 9.80 -7.53 -18.35
CA ALA A 233 9.89 -8.66 -17.42
C ALA A 233 8.88 -8.56 -16.29
N ALA A 234 8.71 -7.36 -15.70
CA ALA A 234 7.71 -7.12 -14.66
C ALA A 234 6.29 -7.28 -15.20
N PHE A 235 6.01 -6.76 -16.38
CA PHE A 235 4.71 -6.92 -17.03
C PHE A 235 4.40 -8.39 -17.33
N ALA A 236 5.36 -9.15 -17.87
CA ALA A 236 5.21 -10.60 -18.10
C ALA A 236 4.94 -11.37 -16.80
N ALA A 237 5.63 -10.99 -15.70
CA ALA A 237 5.36 -11.55 -14.40
C ALA A 237 3.92 -11.27 -13.94
N ALA A 238 3.44 -10.02 -14.09
CA ALA A 238 2.05 -9.65 -13.77
C ALA A 238 1.03 -10.40 -14.63
N GLN A 239 1.30 -10.56 -15.92
CA GLN A 239 0.46 -11.34 -16.84
C GLN A 239 0.28 -12.79 -16.37
N SER A 240 1.32 -13.41 -15.83
CA SER A 240 1.25 -14.79 -15.28
C SER A 240 0.32 -14.89 -14.06
N ARG A 241 -0.15 -13.79 -13.52
CA ARG A 241 -1.04 -13.72 -12.35
C ARG A 241 -2.49 -13.36 -12.70
N VAL A 242 -2.81 -13.25 -13.98
CA VAL A 242 -4.21 -13.07 -14.42
C VAL A 242 -5.07 -14.21 -13.85
N GLY A 243 -6.23 -13.87 -13.30
CA GLY A 243 -7.12 -14.80 -12.61
C GLY A 243 -6.86 -14.96 -11.10
N MET A 244 -5.75 -14.46 -10.55
CA MET A 244 -5.52 -14.48 -9.10
C MET A 244 -6.47 -13.52 -8.39
N PRO A 245 -7.01 -13.90 -7.20
CA PRO A 245 -8.00 -13.10 -6.50
C PRO A 245 -7.40 -11.80 -5.93
N TYR A 246 -8.23 -10.75 -5.92
CA TYR A 246 -7.94 -9.56 -5.13
C TYR A 246 -8.11 -9.87 -3.64
N VAL A 247 -7.08 -9.60 -2.87
CA VAL A 247 -7.12 -9.60 -1.40
C VAL A 247 -6.45 -8.33 -0.89
N TRP A 248 -7.12 -7.58 -0.03
CA TRP A 248 -6.58 -6.34 0.52
C TRP A 248 -5.26 -6.60 1.28
N ALA A 249 -4.30 -5.70 1.11
CA ALA A 249 -2.94 -5.77 1.67
C ALA A 249 -2.11 -6.99 1.22
N ALA A 250 -2.55 -7.76 0.22
CA ALA A 250 -1.80 -8.89 -0.32
C ALA A 250 -0.76 -8.44 -1.36
N SER A 251 0.41 -9.10 -1.34
CA SER A 251 1.55 -8.82 -2.24
C SER A 251 2.07 -10.08 -2.93
N GLY A 252 1.17 -11.02 -3.27
CA GLY A 252 1.49 -12.24 -3.99
C GLY A 252 2.08 -13.38 -3.13
N PRO A 253 2.39 -14.50 -3.78
CA PRO A 253 2.20 -14.81 -5.20
C PRO A 253 0.78 -15.25 -5.59
N ASN A 254 -0.11 -15.58 -4.62
CA ASN A 254 -1.40 -16.24 -4.87
C ASN A 254 -2.60 -15.28 -4.78
N SER A 255 -2.40 -14.07 -4.31
CA SER A 255 -3.42 -13.01 -4.23
C SER A 255 -2.74 -11.65 -4.18
N PHE A 256 -3.45 -10.61 -4.60
CA PHE A 256 -2.88 -9.28 -4.75
C PHE A 256 -3.90 -8.19 -4.42
N ASP A 257 -3.43 -7.05 -3.89
CA ASP A 257 -4.06 -5.76 -4.12
C ASP A 257 -3.38 -5.03 -5.29
N CYS A 258 -3.85 -3.83 -5.65
CA CYS A 258 -3.36 -3.12 -6.84
C CYS A 258 -1.85 -2.84 -6.78
N SER A 259 -1.37 -2.22 -5.72
CA SER A 259 0.05 -1.86 -5.53
C SER A 259 0.90 -3.08 -5.16
N GLY A 260 0.30 -4.12 -4.58
CA GLY A 260 0.94 -5.40 -4.31
C GLY A 260 1.26 -6.19 -5.57
N LEU A 261 0.38 -6.15 -6.58
CA LEU A 261 0.64 -6.77 -7.89
C LEU A 261 1.84 -6.13 -8.57
N THR A 262 1.86 -4.80 -8.65
CA THR A 262 2.94 -4.06 -9.30
C THR A 262 4.27 -4.22 -8.58
N SER A 263 4.31 -4.08 -7.25
CA SER A 263 5.54 -4.25 -6.46
C SER A 263 6.06 -5.71 -6.52
N TRP A 264 5.16 -6.69 -6.51
CA TRP A 264 5.56 -8.10 -6.68
C TRP A 264 6.15 -8.34 -8.06
N ALA A 265 5.50 -7.87 -9.10
CA ALA A 265 5.92 -8.07 -10.49
C ALA A 265 7.28 -7.43 -10.78
N PHE A 266 7.50 -6.19 -10.34
CA PHE A 266 8.79 -5.53 -10.49
C PHE A 266 9.90 -6.20 -9.67
N ARG A 267 9.58 -6.80 -8.53
CA ARG A 267 10.54 -7.61 -7.75
C ARG A 267 11.01 -8.85 -8.54
N GLN A 268 10.14 -9.46 -9.38
CA GLN A 268 10.57 -10.54 -10.28
C GLN A 268 11.56 -10.05 -11.35
N ALA A 269 11.53 -8.75 -11.65
CA ALA A 269 12.48 -8.09 -12.55
C ALA A 269 13.68 -7.45 -11.81
N ASN A 270 13.93 -7.82 -10.54
CA ASN A 270 14.97 -7.27 -9.66
C ASN A 270 14.86 -5.76 -9.44
N VAL A 271 13.65 -5.21 -9.47
CA VAL A 271 13.36 -3.81 -9.15
C VAL A 271 12.49 -3.76 -7.89
N SER A 272 12.95 -3.01 -6.88
CA SER A 272 12.16 -2.80 -5.65
C SER A 272 11.30 -1.56 -5.81
N LEU A 273 9.98 -1.72 -5.72
CA LEU A 273 9.03 -0.61 -5.67
C LEU A 273 8.49 -0.44 -4.23
N PRO A 274 8.14 0.80 -3.86
CA PRO A 274 7.41 1.07 -2.62
C PRO A 274 6.09 0.30 -2.57
N ARG A 275 5.57 0.09 -1.36
CA ARG A 275 4.37 -0.73 -1.15
C ARG A 275 3.08 -0.05 -1.59
N THR A 276 2.99 1.27 -1.56
CA THR A 276 1.76 2.00 -1.82
C THR A 276 1.70 2.58 -3.24
N SER A 277 0.50 2.67 -3.81
CA SER A 277 0.27 3.29 -5.12
C SER A 277 0.71 4.76 -5.15
N GLN A 278 0.50 5.51 -4.05
CA GLN A 278 0.94 6.90 -3.93
C GLN A 278 2.46 7.03 -4.00
N ALA A 279 3.20 6.14 -3.36
CA ALA A 279 4.65 6.14 -3.41
C ALA A 279 5.16 5.67 -4.79
N GLN A 280 4.50 4.67 -5.39
CA GLN A 280 4.80 4.20 -6.75
C GLN A 280 4.57 5.27 -7.82
N ALA A 281 3.65 6.21 -7.58
CA ALA A 281 3.40 7.35 -8.45
C ALA A 281 4.60 8.28 -8.65
N ASN A 282 5.66 8.13 -7.81
CA ASN A 282 6.80 9.04 -7.75
C ASN A 282 8.16 8.36 -7.97
N VAL A 283 8.19 7.08 -8.40
CA VAL A 283 9.46 6.30 -8.45
C VAL A 283 10.17 6.29 -9.80
N GLY A 284 9.61 6.88 -10.82
CA GLY A 284 10.18 6.82 -12.17
C GLY A 284 9.96 8.11 -12.96
N THR A 285 10.06 8.01 -14.26
CA THR A 285 9.77 9.14 -15.15
C THR A 285 8.26 9.24 -15.37
N ARG A 286 7.69 10.41 -15.09
CA ARG A 286 6.28 10.68 -15.28
C ARG A 286 5.93 10.77 -16.77
N VAL A 287 4.84 10.11 -17.18
CA VAL A 287 4.27 10.12 -18.54
C VAL A 287 2.86 10.72 -18.45
N ASN A 288 2.67 11.92 -18.97
CA ASN A 288 1.43 12.67 -18.75
C ASN A 288 0.30 12.32 -19.72
N SER A 289 0.60 11.70 -20.85
CA SER A 289 -0.38 11.34 -21.89
C SER A 289 -0.57 9.83 -21.99
N LEU A 290 -1.82 9.39 -22.17
CA LEU A 290 -2.13 7.98 -22.46
C LEU A 290 -1.49 7.50 -23.78
N SER A 291 -1.33 8.40 -24.78
CA SER A 291 -0.71 8.09 -26.07
C SER A 291 0.79 7.79 -25.97
N ASP A 292 1.46 8.27 -24.92
CA ASP A 292 2.90 8.12 -24.73
C ASP A 292 3.26 6.91 -23.85
N LEU A 293 2.22 6.25 -23.31
CA LEU A 293 2.39 5.04 -22.52
C LEU A 293 2.84 3.87 -23.38
N ARG A 294 3.68 3.02 -22.80
CA ARG A 294 4.17 1.78 -23.39
C ARG A 294 3.84 0.60 -22.48
N PRO A 295 3.61 -0.60 -23.03
CA PRO A 295 3.40 -1.78 -22.23
C PRO A 295 4.49 -1.96 -21.16
N GLY A 296 4.05 -2.15 -19.91
CA GLY A 296 4.96 -2.22 -18.76
C GLY A 296 5.11 -0.91 -17.98
N ASP A 297 4.70 0.24 -18.51
CA ASP A 297 4.55 1.46 -17.71
C ASP A 297 3.48 1.26 -16.64
N LEU A 298 3.67 1.83 -15.46
CA LEU A 298 2.60 1.90 -14.47
C LEU A 298 1.60 2.98 -14.85
N ILE A 299 0.33 2.71 -14.58
CA ILE A 299 -0.76 3.68 -14.70
C ILE A 299 -1.23 4.04 -13.30
N ILE A 300 -1.19 5.32 -12.97
CA ILE A 300 -1.74 5.86 -11.73
C ILE A 300 -3.15 6.37 -12.00
N MET A 301 -4.08 5.87 -11.22
CA MET A 301 -5.50 6.14 -11.37
C MET A 301 -6.06 6.75 -10.09
N ARG A 302 -7.22 7.42 -10.20
CA ARG A 302 -7.95 8.13 -9.14
C ARG A 302 -7.22 9.38 -8.65
N THR A 303 -7.98 10.39 -8.29
CA THR A 303 -7.44 11.71 -7.86
C THR A 303 -6.64 11.66 -6.57
N ASP A 304 -6.89 10.66 -5.71
CA ASP A 304 -6.14 10.39 -4.47
C ASP A 304 -4.97 9.42 -4.68
N LEU A 305 -4.70 9.02 -5.94
CA LEU A 305 -3.63 8.10 -6.36
C LEU A 305 -3.74 6.72 -5.69
N SER A 306 -4.95 6.32 -5.27
CA SER A 306 -5.17 5.07 -4.53
C SER A 306 -5.27 3.83 -5.41
N HIS A 307 -4.98 3.94 -6.71
CA HIS A 307 -5.02 2.80 -7.61
C HIS A 307 -3.89 2.85 -8.64
N VAL A 308 -3.33 1.66 -8.91
CA VAL A 308 -2.24 1.46 -9.86
C VAL A 308 -2.38 0.13 -10.60
N GLY A 309 -1.90 0.08 -11.82
CA GLY A 309 -1.76 -1.14 -12.62
C GLY A 309 -0.71 -0.96 -13.69
N PHE A 310 -0.57 -1.93 -14.59
CA PHE A 310 0.30 -1.86 -15.76
C PHE A 310 -0.48 -1.41 -16.98
N TYR A 311 0.09 -0.49 -17.74
CA TYR A 311 -0.37 -0.28 -19.13
C TYR A 311 -0.07 -1.54 -19.94
N ALA A 312 -1.08 -2.05 -20.60
CA ALA A 312 -0.98 -3.31 -21.34
C ALA A 312 -0.98 -3.10 -22.86
N GLY A 313 -0.97 -1.85 -23.32
CA GLY A 313 -1.19 -1.52 -24.72
C GLY A 313 -2.68 -1.35 -25.07
N ASN A 314 -2.97 -0.70 -26.16
CA ASN A 314 -4.32 -0.60 -26.74
C ASN A 314 -5.40 -0.05 -25.77
N GLY A 315 -5.00 0.89 -24.88
CA GLY A 315 -5.91 1.48 -23.90
C GLY A 315 -6.36 0.52 -22.79
N GLN A 316 -5.61 -0.55 -22.54
CA GLN A 316 -5.88 -1.54 -21.51
C GLN A 316 -4.97 -1.35 -20.29
N ILE A 317 -5.50 -1.65 -19.12
CA ILE A 317 -4.77 -1.77 -17.85
C ILE A 317 -4.81 -3.22 -17.37
N LEU A 318 -3.67 -3.76 -16.91
CA LEU A 318 -3.60 -5.00 -16.15
C LEU A 318 -3.49 -4.65 -14.67
N HIS A 319 -4.47 -5.04 -13.87
CA HIS A 319 -4.54 -4.66 -12.46
C HIS A 319 -5.29 -5.67 -11.59
N ALA A 320 -5.21 -5.49 -10.28
CA ALA A 320 -6.12 -6.08 -9.28
C ALA A 320 -7.15 -5.01 -8.89
N PRO A 321 -8.41 -5.04 -9.41
CA PRO A 321 -9.27 -3.87 -9.39
C PRO A 321 -9.93 -3.56 -8.04
N LYS A 322 -10.55 -4.55 -7.39
CA LYS A 322 -11.34 -4.37 -6.16
C LYS A 322 -11.59 -5.70 -5.45
N PRO A 323 -12.00 -5.69 -4.17
CA PRO A 323 -12.45 -6.90 -3.48
C PRO A 323 -13.56 -7.64 -4.25
N GLY A 324 -13.42 -8.96 -4.34
CA GLY A 324 -14.34 -9.83 -5.07
C GLY A 324 -14.02 -10.00 -6.56
N ALA A 325 -13.10 -9.24 -7.11
CA ALA A 325 -12.60 -9.39 -8.47
C ALA A 325 -11.25 -10.14 -8.51
N GLN A 326 -10.78 -10.42 -9.72
CA GLN A 326 -9.51 -11.07 -9.99
C GLN A 326 -8.55 -10.11 -10.71
N VAL A 327 -7.26 -10.41 -10.68
CA VAL A 327 -6.27 -9.77 -11.56
C VAL A 327 -6.72 -9.97 -13.01
N ARG A 328 -6.90 -8.87 -13.73
CA ARG A 328 -7.45 -8.88 -15.08
C ARG A 328 -7.01 -7.68 -15.93
N TYR A 329 -7.20 -7.82 -17.23
CA TYR A 329 -7.21 -6.68 -18.13
C TYR A 329 -8.56 -5.99 -18.10
N GLU A 330 -8.52 -4.67 -18.14
CA GLU A 330 -9.72 -3.84 -18.22
C GLU A 330 -9.45 -2.61 -19.10
N SER A 331 -10.46 -2.13 -19.84
CA SER A 331 -10.33 -0.90 -20.60
C SER A 331 -10.22 0.30 -19.65
N ILE A 332 -9.18 1.12 -19.80
CA ILE A 332 -8.97 2.34 -19.02
C ILE A 332 -10.21 3.23 -19.09
N ALA A 333 -10.76 3.41 -20.28
CA ALA A 333 -11.94 4.25 -20.50
C ALA A 333 -13.22 3.72 -19.82
N ARG A 334 -13.32 2.40 -19.55
CA ARG A 334 -14.49 1.76 -18.95
C ARG A 334 -14.31 1.45 -17.46
N SER A 335 -13.10 1.60 -16.94
CA SER A 335 -12.79 1.30 -15.53
C SER A 335 -13.52 2.19 -14.52
N GLY A 336 -14.06 3.33 -14.98
CA GLY A 336 -14.67 4.35 -14.12
C GLY A 336 -13.68 5.10 -13.22
N MET A 337 -12.38 4.84 -13.39
CA MET A 337 -11.30 5.47 -12.62
C MET A 337 -10.58 6.51 -13.49
N PRO A 338 -10.50 7.79 -13.06
CA PRO A 338 -9.76 8.80 -13.81
C PRO A 338 -8.27 8.44 -13.91
N PHE A 339 -7.72 8.53 -15.11
CA PHE A 339 -6.29 8.47 -15.36
C PHE A 339 -5.62 9.75 -14.86
N MET A 340 -4.56 9.61 -14.09
CA MET A 340 -3.78 10.74 -13.58
C MET A 340 -2.51 10.94 -14.39
N TRP A 341 -1.64 9.94 -14.43
CA TRP A 341 -0.42 9.88 -15.25
C TRP A 341 0.16 8.45 -15.25
N GLY A 342 1.08 8.21 -16.16
CA GLY A 342 1.92 7.01 -16.14
C GLY A 342 3.24 7.22 -15.44
N VAL A 343 3.85 6.12 -15.03
CA VAL A 343 5.20 6.10 -14.45
C VAL A 343 6.04 5.07 -15.20
N ARG A 344 7.11 5.53 -15.82
CA ARG A 344 8.05 4.69 -16.56
C ARG A 344 9.23 4.31 -15.67
N ILE A 345 9.42 3.01 -15.49
CA ILE A 345 10.53 2.44 -14.73
C ILE A 345 11.60 1.97 -15.72
N GLY A 346 12.80 2.53 -15.58
CA GLY A 346 13.94 2.25 -16.46
C GLY A 346 14.68 0.95 -16.15
#